data_11480fe780f978bc9bd6a9e486672400
#
_entry.id   11480fe780f978bc9bd6a9e486672400
#
_cell.length_a   1.000
_cell.length_b   1.000
_cell.length_c   1.000
_cell.angle_alpha   90.00
_cell.angle_beta   90.00
_cell.angle_gamma   90.00
#
_symmetry.space_group_name_H-M   'P 1'
#
loop_
_entity.id
_entity.type
_entity.pdbx_description
1 polymer ?
#
loop_
_entity_poly.entity_id
_entity_poly.type
_entity_poly.pdbx_seq_one_letter_code
_entity_poly.pdbx_strand_id
1 'polypeptide(L)'
;MHDKGLPDIPLHTSPLLNGHDDYEGMGIQDRKRLLQAFFTMLQHMPIMHHTFSYEKSDFKNDAALITRMKKDVVNLIFDNLEYLQRFDKVKVYYDDGQYIVTKSLHDAIEYALASNAVMYKDGCPKDYKLAQAADLICTLELTALKFDAKVQTKTDDRFFGAFGSFKKNYLKKIRKMLI
;
A
#
# COMPACT_ATOMS: atom_id res chain seq x y z
N MET A 1 -18.59 9.51 -1.89
CA MET A 1 -18.90 8.82 -0.61
C MET A 1 -20.10 9.41 0.11
N HIS A 2 -20.44 10.68 -0.08
CA HIS A 2 -21.57 11.35 0.58
C HIS A 2 -22.94 10.66 0.42
N ASP A 3 -23.18 9.98 -0.69
CA ASP A 3 -24.52 9.38 -0.98
C ASP A 3 -24.88 8.12 -0.17
N LYS A 4 -23.99 7.61 0.72
CA LYS A 4 -24.22 6.36 1.45
C LYS A 4 -24.26 6.53 2.96
N GLY A 5 -24.29 7.77 3.48
CA GLY A 5 -24.26 8.03 4.92
C GLY A 5 -22.97 7.57 5.62
N LEU A 6 -21.90 7.34 4.84
CA LEU A 6 -20.60 7.01 5.39
C LEU A 6 -19.84 8.29 5.74
N PRO A 7 -19.11 8.33 6.86
CA PRO A 7 -18.32 9.48 7.24
C PRO A 7 -17.21 9.73 6.21
N ASP A 8 -16.87 10.99 5.98
CA ASP A 8 -15.75 11.40 5.13
C ASP A 8 -14.43 11.29 5.92
N ILE A 9 -14.03 10.06 6.19
CA ILE A 9 -12.80 9.72 6.91
C ILE A 9 -11.80 9.20 5.88
N PRO A 10 -10.57 9.78 5.84
CA PRO A 10 -9.49 9.24 5.02
C PRO A 10 -9.19 7.79 5.37
N LEU A 11 -9.02 6.93 4.38
CA LEU A 11 -8.72 5.53 4.67
C LEU A 11 -7.30 5.39 5.24
N HIS A 12 -7.23 4.77 6.41
CA HIS A 12 -6.02 4.23 7.00
C HIS A 12 -6.32 2.79 7.42
N THR A 13 -5.76 1.83 6.69
CA THR A 13 -6.27 0.45 6.71
C THR A 13 -6.04 -0.22 8.05
N SER A 14 -4.87 -0.10 8.67
CA SER A 14 -4.59 -0.73 9.95
C SER A 14 -5.49 -0.21 11.09
N PRO A 15 -5.64 1.10 11.32
CA PRO A 15 -6.62 1.63 12.25
C PRO A 15 -8.07 1.21 11.94
N LEU A 16 -8.47 1.21 10.66
CA LEU A 16 -9.79 0.76 10.25
C LEU A 16 -10.07 -0.68 10.68
N LEU A 17 -9.13 -1.59 10.43
CA LEU A 17 -9.28 -3.01 10.77
C LEU A 17 -9.33 -3.22 12.29
N ASN A 18 -8.55 -2.48 13.05
CA ASN A 18 -8.41 -2.63 14.49
C ASN A 18 -9.37 -1.76 15.32
N GLY A 19 -9.98 -0.72 14.73
CA GLY A 19 -10.91 0.19 15.40
C GLY A 19 -10.22 1.21 16.30
N HIS A 20 -9.12 1.75 15.82
CA HIS A 20 -8.35 2.79 16.49
C HIS A 20 -8.45 4.14 15.75
N ASP A 21 -7.95 5.19 16.34
CA ASP A 21 -7.87 6.55 15.78
C ASP A 21 -9.25 7.04 15.30
N ASP A 22 -9.33 7.48 14.06
CA ASP A 22 -10.56 8.01 13.44
C ASP A 22 -11.72 6.97 13.39
N TYR A 23 -11.47 5.72 13.72
CA TYR A 23 -12.44 4.62 13.73
C TYR A 23 -12.81 4.14 15.13
N GLU A 24 -12.32 4.82 16.17
CA GLU A 24 -12.67 4.50 17.55
C GLU A 24 -14.18 4.66 17.78
N GLY A 25 -14.78 3.70 18.46
CA GLY A 25 -16.23 3.65 18.67
C GLY A 25 -17.07 3.23 17.46
N MET A 26 -16.48 3.13 16.28
CA MET A 26 -17.19 2.68 15.07
C MET A 26 -17.43 1.17 15.07
N GLY A 27 -18.68 0.78 14.86
CA GLY A 27 -19.09 -0.62 14.77
C GLY A 27 -18.36 -1.36 13.62
N ILE A 28 -18.13 -2.66 13.81
CA ILE A 28 -17.43 -3.47 12.82
C ILE A 28 -18.12 -3.48 11.44
N GLN A 29 -19.44 -3.42 11.41
CA GLN A 29 -20.19 -3.41 10.15
C GLN A 29 -19.96 -2.12 9.36
N ASP A 30 -19.87 -0.99 10.04
CA ASP A 30 -19.62 0.30 9.40
C ASP A 30 -18.18 0.37 8.91
N ARG A 31 -17.22 -0.15 9.67
CA ARG A 31 -15.81 -0.30 9.22
C ARG A 31 -15.70 -1.21 7.99
N LYS A 32 -16.45 -2.31 7.94
CA LYS A 32 -16.53 -3.17 6.74
C LYS A 32 -17.13 -2.45 5.54
N ARG A 33 -18.17 -1.64 5.75
CA ARG A 33 -18.79 -0.82 4.69
C ARG A 33 -17.79 0.21 4.13
N LEU A 34 -17.03 0.88 5.01
CA LEU A 34 -15.98 1.82 4.60
C LEU A 34 -14.90 1.12 3.78
N LEU A 35 -14.37 -0.01 4.27
CA LEU A 35 -13.38 -0.80 3.54
C LEU A 35 -13.90 -1.20 2.16
N GLN A 36 -15.13 -1.70 2.07
CA GLN A 36 -15.72 -2.13 0.81
C GLN A 36 -15.96 -0.95 -0.14
N ALA A 37 -16.40 0.20 0.37
CA ALA A 37 -16.61 1.39 -0.44
C ALA A 37 -15.28 1.89 -1.03
N PHE A 38 -14.23 1.94 -0.21
CA PHE A 38 -12.90 2.34 -0.65
C PHE A 38 -12.31 1.32 -1.64
N PHE A 39 -12.45 0.03 -1.35
CA PHE A 39 -12.00 -1.02 -2.25
C PHE A 39 -12.72 -0.97 -3.61
N THR A 40 -14.01 -0.66 -3.62
CA THR A 40 -14.75 -0.44 -4.87
C THR A 40 -14.21 0.77 -5.63
N MET A 41 -13.91 1.87 -4.94
CA MET A 41 -13.27 3.04 -5.56
C MET A 41 -11.90 2.67 -6.15
N LEU A 42 -11.07 1.95 -5.38
CA LEU A 42 -9.75 1.50 -5.82
C LEU A 42 -9.80 0.73 -7.14
N GLN A 43 -10.78 -0.16 -7.31
CA GLN A 43 -10.93 -0.94 -8.55
C GLN A 43 -11.25 -0.09 -9.80
N HIS A 44 -11.70 1.15 -9.62
CA HIS A 44 -12.01 2.08 -10.71
C HIS A 44 -10.92 3.16 -10.90
N MET A 45 -9.89 3.15 -10.06
CA MET A 45 -8.77 4.07 -10.22
C MET A 45 -7.87 3.60 -11.38
N PRO A 46 -7.43 4.50 -12.26
CA PRO A 46 -6.50 4.16 -13.34
C PRO A 46 -5.06 4.09 -12.78
N ILE A 47 -4.82 3.14 -11.90
CA ILE A 47 -3.53 2.92 -11.26
C ILE A 47 -3.00 1.52 -11.59
N MET A 48 -1.69 1.42 -11.62
CA MET A 48 -0.95 0.17 -11.56
C MET A 48 -0.11 0.16 -10.29
N HIS A 49 0.26 -1.00 -9.81
CA HIS A 49 1.08 -1.13 -8.62
C HIS A 49 2.12 -2.24 -8.76
N HIS A 50 3.15 -2.14 -7.96
CA HIS A 50 4.11 -3.20 -7.70
C HIS A 50 4.27 -3.34 -6.19
N THR A 51 4.47 -4.56 -5.70
CA THR A 51 4.64 -4.83 -4.26
C THR A 51 5.90 -5.63 -4.03
N PHE A 52 6.77 -5.10 -3.19
CA PHE A 52 7.94 -5.80 -2.68
C PHE A 52 7.63 -6.35 -1.29
N SER A 53 7.99 -7.60 -1.04
CA SER A 53 7.86 -8.25 0.26
C SER A 53 9.21 -8.79 0.71
N TYR A 54 9.59 -8.48 1.94
CA TYR A 54 10.86 -8.89 2.50
C TYR A 54 10.64 -9.52 3.88
N GLU A 55 11.23 -10.68 4.10
CA GLU A 55 11.34 -11.27 5.43
C GLU A 55 12.62 -10.77 6.09
N LYS A 56 12.51 -10.10 7.24
CA LYS A 56 13.67 -9.49 7.90
C LYS A 56 14.72 -10.52 8.31
N SER A 57 14.29 -11.73 8.64
CA SER A 57 15.19 -12.85 9.01
C SER A 57 16.11 -13.29 7.87
N ASP A 58 15.80 -12.97 6.61
CA ASP A 58 16.64 -13.32 5.46
C ASP A 58 17.87 -12.41 5.32
N PHE A 59 17.93 -11.35 6.12
CA PHE A 59 18.98 -10.33 6.03
C PHE A 59 19.84 -10.30 7.30
N LYS A 60 21.17 -10.22 7.12
CA LYS A 60 22.12 -10.14 8.25
C LYS A 60 21.92 -8.92 9.14
N ASN A 61 21.43 -7.81 8.57
CA ASN A 61 21.18 -6.54 9.24
C ASN A 61 20.35 -5.61 8.36
N ASP A 62 19.92 -4.50 8.93
CA ASP A 62 19.11 -3.49 8.23
C ASP A 62 19.83 -2.88 7.00
N ALA A 63 21.15 -2.77 7.03
CA ALA A 63 21.91 -2.25 5.88
C ALA A 63 21.82 -3.17 4.66
N ALA A 64 21.83 -4.49 4.86
CA ALA A 64 21.65 -5.46 3.79
C ALA A 64 20.22 -5.39 3.23
N LEU A 65 19.22 -5.23 4.08
CA LEU A 65 17.82 -5.05 3.67
C LEU A 65 17.65 -3.75 2.87
N ILE A 66 18.18 -2.62 3.35
CA ILE A 66 18.15 -1.32 2.65
C ILE A 66 18.78 -1.45 1.25
N THR A 67 19.94 -2.11 1.16
CA THR A 67 20.63 -2.30 -0.12
C THR A 67 19.78 -3.10 -1.11
N ARG A 68 19.11 -4.15 -0.62
CA ARG A 68 18.21 -4.96 -1.45
C ARG A 68 17.00 -4.17 -1.89
N MET A 69 16.31 -3.49 -0.98
CA MET A 69 15.15 -2.65 -1.29
C MET A 69 15.48 -1.57 -2.31
N LYS A 70 16.62 -0.87 -2.10
CA LYS A 70 17.11 0.15 -3.06
C LYS A 70 17.30 -0.44 -4.46
N LYS A 71 17.96 -1.60 -4.56
CA LYS A 71 18.17 -2.28 -5.84
C LYS A 71 16.87 -2.62 -6.54
N ASP A 72 15.90 -3.16 -5.79
CA ASP A 72 14.62 -3.60 -6.36
C ASP A 72 13.80 -2.40 -6.85
N VAL A 73 13.77 -1.29 -6.10
CA VAL A 73 13.12 -0.03 -6.53
C VAL A 73 13.80 0.56 -7.76
N VAL A 74 15.14 0.59 -7.79
CA VAL A 74 15.90 1.07 -8.96
C VAL A 74 15.57 0.23 -10.19
N ASN A 75 15.56 -1.09 -10.06
CA ASN A 75 15.20 -1.98 -11.17
C ASN A 75 13.77 -1.71 -11.67
N LEU A 76 12.80 -1.59 -10.76
CA LEU A 76 11.42 -1.26 -11.12
C LEU A 76 11.33 0.06 -11.91
N ILE A 77 12.09 1.09 -11.50
CA ILE A 77 12.12 2.38 -12.20
C ILE A 77 12.73 2.21 -13.60
N PHE A 78 13.83 1.48 -13.72
CA PHE A 78 14.47 1.24 -15.01
C PHE A 78 13.60 0.37 -15.94
N ASP A 79 12.93 -0.65 -15.42
CA ASP A 79 12.03 -1.49 -16.19
C ASP A 79 10.82 -0.69 -16.74
N ASN A 80 10.48 0.43 -16.08
CA ASN A 80 9.40 1.33 -16.48
C ASN A 80 9.91 2.71 -16.97
N LEU A 81 11.19 2.85 -17.29
CA LEU A 81 11.80 4.13 -17.61
C LEU A 81 11.17 4.80 -18.84
N GLU A 82 10.89 4.03 -19.88
CA GLU A 82 10.24 4.51 -21.10
C GLU A 82 8.85 5.11 -20.81
N TYR A 83 8.10 4.52 -19.89
CA TYR A 83 6.83 5.07 -19.43
C TYR A 83 7.02 6.36 -18.63
N LEU A 84 7.97 6.39 -17.71
CA LEU A 84 8.25 7.55 -16.85
C LEU A 84 8.78 8.74 -17.66
N GLN A 85 9.55 8.51 -18.71
CA GLN A 85 10.06 9.55 -19.61
C GLN A 85 8.99 10.27 -20.45
N ARG A 86 7.76 9.77 -20.46
CA ARG A 86 6.63 10.47 -21.11
C ARG A 86 6.12 11.67 -20.32
N PHE A 87 6.62 11.86 -19.11
CA PHE A 87 6.18 12.92 -18.20
C PHE A 87 7.31 13.93 -17.97
N ASP A 88 6.97 15.21 -18.01
CA ASP A 88 7.93 16.30 -17.72
C ASP A 88 8.34 16.30 -16.24
N LYS A 89 7.46 15.81 -15.35
CA LYS A 89 7.70 15.70 -13.91
C LYS A 89 7.05 14.44 -13.33
N VAL A 90 7.82 13.75 -12.50
CA VAL A 90 7.35 12.63 -11.69
C VAL A 90 7.26 13.11 -10.23
N LYS A 91 6.06 13.04 -9.64
CA LYS A 91 5.84 13.36 -8.23
C LYS A 91 5.84 12.07 -7.42
N VAL A 92 6.68 12.01 -6.41
CA VAL A 92 6.80 10.87 -5.52
C VAL A 92 6.32 11.25 -4.13
N TYR A 93 5.32 10.55 -3.64
CA TYR A 93 4.80 10.69 -2.29
C TYR A 93 5.11 9.42 -1.51
N TYR A 94 5.66 9.55 -0.32
CA TYR A 94 5.92 8.40 0.54
C TYR A 94 5.69 8.77 2.01
N ASP A 95 5.34 7.76 2.80
CA ASP A 95 5.18 7.87 4.24
C ASP A 95 6.55 7.74 4.92
N ASP A 96 6.89 8.70 5.76
CA ASP A 96 8.16 8.75 6.52
C ASP A 96 8.13 7.84 7.77
N GLY A 97 7.12 6.96 7.88
CA GLY A 97 6.90 6.14 9.07
C GLY A 97 7.96 5.07 9.36
N GLN A 98 8.75 4.66 8.35
CA GLN A 98 9.78 3.65 8.52
C GLN A 98 11.11 4.10 7.88
N TYR A 99 12.10 4.42 8.71
CA TYR A 99 13.42 4.87 8.28
C TYR A 99 14.06 4.01 7.17
N ILE A 100 13.96 2.68 7.27
CA ILE A 100 14.51 1.74 6.27
C ILE A 100 13.85 1.96 4.91
N VAL A 101 12.53 2.06 4.88
CA VAL A 101 11.75 2.25 3.65
C VAL A 101 12.03 3.61 3.06
N THR A 102 11.92 4.66 3.88
CA THR A 102 12.17 6.06 3.49
C THR A 102 13.55 6.23 2.86
N LYS A 103 14.58 5.73 3.54
CA LYS A 103 15.96 5.81 3.04
C LYS A 103 16.14 5.07 1.71
N SER A 104 15.60 3.85 1.60
CA SER A 104 15.72 3.04 0.39
C SER A 104 15.04 3.72 -0.81
N LEU A 105 13.83 4.25 -0.61
CA LEU A 105 13.08 4.95 -1.64
C LEU A 105 13.78 6.23 -2.06
N HIS A 106 14.19 7.05 -1.10
CA HIS A 106 14.87 8.31 -1.37
C HIS A 106 16.12 8.10 -2.22
N ASP A 107 17.02 7.24 -1.76
CA ASP A 107 18.28 6.94 -2.45
C ASP A 107 18.04 6.34 -3.84
N ALA A 108 17.02 5.48 -4.01
CA ALA A 108 16.72 4.85 -5.28
C ALA A 108 16.17 5.83 -6.31
N ILE A 109 15.23 6.69 -5.88
CA ILE A 109 14.57 7.67 -6.75
C ILE A 109 15.54 8.76 -7.15
N GLU A 110 16.35 9.28 -6.21
CA GLU A 110 17.39 10.27 -6.50
C GLU A 110 18.41 9.73 -7.52
N TYR A 111 18.79 8.47 -7.37
CA TYR A 111 19.70 7.81 -8.30
C TYR A 111 19.11 7.61 -9.70
N ALA A 112 17.84 7.15 -9.79
CA ALA A 112 17.24 6.69 -11.04
C ALA A 112 16.55 7.80 -11.85
N LEU A 113 15.94 8.79 -11.20
CA LEU A 113 15.16 9.84 -11.87
C LEU A 113 15.89 11.19 -11.93
N ALA A 114 17.05 11.32 -11.29
CA ALA A 114 17.87 12.53 -11.30
C ALA A 114 17.06 13.83 -11.12
N SER A 115 17.15 14.77 -12.08
CA SER A 115 16.55 16.10 -11.99
C SER A 115 15.03 16.17 -12.24
N ASN A 116 14.40 15.10 -12.71
CA ASN A 116 12.99 15.11 -13.11
C ASN A 116 12.01 14.66 -12.02
N ALA A 117 12.52 14.23 -10.86
CA ALA A 117 11.68 13.81 -9.75
C ALA A 117 11.51 14.93 -8.70
N VAL A 118 10.27 15.20 -8.32
CA VAL A 118 9.95 16.03 -7.18
C VAL A 118 9.51 15.13 -6.04
N MET A 119 10.31 15.09 -4.99
CA MET A 119 10.01 14.25 -3.81
C MET A 119 9.23 15.07 -2.79
N TYR A 120 8.13 14.51 -2.34
CA TYR A 120 7.33 15.06 -1.23
C TYR A 120 7.53 14.15 -0.02
N LYS A 121 8.32 14.64 0.95
CA LYS A 121 8.36 14.11 2.31
C LYS A 121 7.04 14.48 2.98
N ASP A 122 6.62 13.72 3.97
CA ASP A 122 5.40 13.99 4.75
C ASP A 122 4.09 13.87 3.96
N GLY A 123 4.04 12.98 2.98
CA GLY A 123 2.80 12.62 2.33
C GLY A 123 1.87 11.92 3.31
N CYS A 124 1.22 12.69 4.22
CA CYS A 124 0.24 12.13 5.14
C CYS A 124 -0.79 11.32 4.33
N PRO A 125 -1.00 10.04 4.60
CA PRO A 125 -2.01 9.23 3.89
C PRO A 125 -3.39 9.87 3.89
N LYS A 126 -3.69 10.70 4.89
CA LYS A 126 -4.95 11.45 4.99
C LYS A 126 -5.16 12.42 3.82
N ASP A 127 -4.09 12.99 3.26
CA ASP A 127 -4.18 14.02 2.23
C ASP A 127 -4.12 13.46 0.81
N TYR A 128 -3.63 12.23 0.64
CA TYR A 128 -3.38 11.66 -0.68
C TYR A 128 -4.07 10.32 -0.90
N LYS A 129 -5.04 10.30 -1.79
CA LYS A 129 -5.80 9.07 -2.14
C LYS A 129 -4.90 7.96 -2.69
N LEU A 130 -3.81 8.29 -3.37
CA LEU A 130 -2.84 7.29 -3.84
C LEU A 130 -2.08 6.64 -2.67
N ALA A 131 -1.73 7.40 -1.62
CA ALA A 131 -1.13 6.83 -0.41
C ALA A 131 -2.11 5.90 0.32
N GLN A 132 -3.39 6.28 0.41
CA GLN A 132 -4.45 5.41 0.95
C GLN A 132 -4.62 4.13 0.12
N ALA A 133 -4.52 4.23 -1.21
CA ALA A 133 -4.57 3.08 -2.10
C ALA A 133 -3.38 2.15 -1.88
N ALA A 134 -2.18 2.71 -1.77
CA ALA A 134 -0.96 1.94 -1.48
C ALA A 134 -1.04 1.22 -0.12
N ASP A 135 -1.50 1.90 0.93
CA ASP A 135 -1.70 1.32 2.27
C ASP A 135 -2.67 0.12 2.23
N LEU A 136 -3.81 0.27 1.53
CA LEU A 136 -4.76 -0.83 1.36
C LEU A 136 -4.14 -2.00 0.58
N ILE A 137 -3.47 -1.75 -0.53
CA ILE A 137 -2.84 -2.79 -1.35
C ILE A 137 -1.77 -3.53 -0.53
N CYS A 138 -0.90 -2.81 0.17
CA CYS A 138 0.11 -3.42 1.06
C CYS A 138 -0.53 -4.28 2.14
N THR A 139 -1.63 -3.81 2.76
CA THR A 139 -2.36 -4.59 3.77
C THR A 139 -2.95 -5.86 3.18
N LEU A 140 -3.52 -5.81 1.97
CA LEU A 140 -4.09 -6.98 1.32
C LEU A 140 -3.01 -8.00 0.93
N GLU A 141 -1.86 -7.58 0.40
CA GLU A 141 -0.75 -8.49 0.09
C GLU A 141 -0.13 -9.09 1.37
N LEU A 142 0.04 -8.30 2.43
CA LEU A 142 0.48 -8.82 3.73
C LEU A 142 -0.52 -9.85 4.29
N THR A 143 -1.82 -9.59 4.14
CA THR A 143 -2.87 -10.55 4.54
C THR A 143 -2.78 -11.85 3.74
N ALA A 144 -2.45 -11.78 2.45
CA ALA A 144 -2.22 -12.97 1.63
C ALA A 144 -1.05 -13.81 2.16
N LEU A 145 0.08 -13.17 2.49
CA LEU A 145 1.23 -13.84 3.10
C LEU A 145 0.89 -14.50 4.43
N LYS A 146 0.08 -13.83 5.26
CA LYS A 146 -0.38 -14.41 6.54
C LYS A 146 -1.25 -15.65 6.33
N PHE A 147 -2.16 -15.63 5.34
CA PHE A 147 -2.96 -16.80 5.01
C PHE A 147 -2.11 -17.96 4.47
N ASP A 148 -1.16 -17.67 3.60
CA ASP A 148 -0.24 -18.68 3.05
C ASP A 148 0.61 -19.32 4.15
N ALA A 149 1.09 -18.52 5.11
CA ALA A 149 1.84 -18.98 6.27
C ALA A 149 0.96 -19.55 7.41
N LYS A 150 -0.38 -19.49 7.29
CA LYS A 150 -1.35 -19.91 8.33
C LYS A 150 -1.21 -19.17 9.66
N VAL A 151 -0.82 -17.90 9.59
CA VAL A 151 -0.66 -16.99 10.75
C VAL A 151 -1.61 -15.79 10.71
N GLN A 152 -2.69 -15.89 9.96
CA GLN A 152 -3.72 -14.85 9.90
C GLN A 152 -4.32 -14.60 11.29
N THR A 153 -4.67 -13.36 11.54
CA THR A 153 -5.25 -12.93 12.81
C THR A 153 -6.78 -13.11 12.82
N LYS A 154 -7.37 -13.08 14.01
CA LYS A 154 -8.84 -13.03 14.16
C LYS A 154 -9.45 -11.80 13.46
N THR A 155 -8.70 -10.70 13.36
CA THR A 155 -9.12 -9.50 12.64
C THR A 155 -9.15 -9.77 11.13
N ASP A 156 -8.11 -10.43 10.59
CA ASP A 156 -8.08 -10.82 9.18
C ASP A 156 -9.29 -11.71 8.82
N ASP A 157 -9.56 -12.76 9.61
CA ASP A 157 -10.72 -13.64 9.42
C ASP A 157 -12.05 -12.88 9.50
N ARG A 158 -12.15 -11.94 10.44
CA ARG A 158 -13.36 -11.16 10.66
C ARG A 158 -13.68 -10.22 9.50
N PHE A 159 -12.67 -9.60 8.89
CA PHE A 159 -12.84 -8.65 7.77
C PHE A 159 -12.93 -9.36 6.43
N PHE A 160 -12.10 -10.34 6.19
CA PHE A 160 -11.90 -10.94 4.87
C PHE A 160 -12.51 -12.33 4.73
N GLY A 161 -12.87 -12.99 5.86
CA GLY A 161 -13.38 -14.35 5.89
C GLY A 161 -12.28 -15.38 5.61
N ALA A 162 -12.67 -16.59 5.22
CA ALA A 162 -11.73 -17.64 4.87
C ALA A 162 -10.90 -17.27 3.61
N PHE A 163 -9.71 -17.86 3.47
CA PHE A 163 -8.76 -17.56 2.39
C PHE A 163 -9.40 -17.59 1.00
N GLY A 164 -10.27 -18.55 0.71
CA GLY A 164 -10.97 -18.62 -0.58
C GLY A 164 -11.82 -17.39 -0.89
N SER A 165 -12.54 -16.87 0.12
CA SER A 165 -13.33 -15.65 0.03
C SER A 165 -12.42 -14.43 -0.17
N PHE A 166 -11.39 -14.29 0.65
CA PHE A 166 -10.39 -13.25 0.53
C PHE A 166 -9.73 -13.22 -0.85
N LYS A 167 -9.25 -14.38 -1.32
CA LYS A 167 -8.61 -14.53 -2.63
C LYS A 167 -9.53 -14.10 -3.78
N LYS A 168 -10.79 -14.51 -3.74
CA LYS A 168 -11.78 -14.17 -4.78
C LYS A 168 -12.17 -12.69 -4.77
N ASN A 169 -12.46 -12.15 -3.59
CA ASN A 169 -13.09 -10.84 -3.45
C ASN A 169 -12.10 -9.68 -3.44
N TYR A 170 -10.85 -9.91 -3.02
CA TYR A 170 -9.83 -8.87 -2.87
C TYR A 170 -8.57 -9.19 -3.68
N LEU A 171 -7.84 -10.26 -3.35
CA LEU A 171 -6.51 -10.51 -3.85
C LEU A 171 -6.44 -10.61 -5.38
N LYS A 172 -7.31 -11.41 -6.00
CA LYS A 172 -7.37 -11.53 -7.46
C LYS A 172 -7.68 -10.21 -8.16
N LYS A 173 -8.38 -9.30 -7.49
CA LYS A 173 -8.77 -8.02 -8.09
C LYS A 173 -7.62 -7.03 -8.08
N ILE A 174 -6.89 -6.91 -6.96
CA ILE A 174 -5.72 -6.03 -6.91
C ILE A 174 -4.61 -6.56 -7.82
N ARG A 175 -4.40 -7.87 -7.89
CA ARG A 175 -3.37 -8.47 -8.75
C ARG A 175 -3.64 -8.36 -10.26
N LYS A 176 -4.83 -7.92 -10.67
CA LYS A 176 -5.08 -7.50 -12.06
C LYS A 176 -4.51 -6.12 -12.39
N MET A 177 -4.11 -5.36 -11.37
CA MET A 177 -3.54 -4.02 -11.49
C MET A 177 -2.01 -4.04 -11.33
N LEU A 178 -1.38 -5.21 -11.29
CA LEU A 178 0.08 -5.35 -11.25
C LEU A 178 0.71 -4.90 -12.59
N ILE A 179 1.86 -4.23 -12.47
CA ILE A 179 2.76 -3.91 -13.58
C ILE A 179 3.47 -5.17 -14.00
#